data_b4d7e53dd919ef2962f1411f21b14032
#
_entry.id   b4d7e53dd919ef2962f1411f21b14032
#
_cell.length_a   1.000
_cell.length_b   1.000
_cell.length_c   1.000
_cell.angle_alpha   90.00
_cell.angle_beta   90.00
_cell.angle_gamma   90.00
#
_symmetry.space_group_name_H-M   'P 1'
#
loop_
_entity.id
_entity.type
_entity.pdbx_description
1 polymer ?
#
loop_
_entity_poly.entity_id
_entity_poly.type
_entity_poly.pdbx_seq_one_letter_code
_entity_poly.pdbx_strand_id
1 'polypeptide(L)'
;MKLNVLACCLSLLGTAAFAQKNEWRDPNVNEINRAPMHTNYFAYEDENSALKGCKESSGNFMTLNGNWKFFWVKNADMRPTDFYQVNFNDKGWDNLKVPGLWELNGYGDPIYVNVGYPWRSQFKNNPPEVPTENNHV
;
A
#
# COMPACT_ATOMS: atom_id res chain seq x y z
N MET A 1 43.05 -28.89 35.83
CA MET A 1 42.71 -28.82 34.43
C MET A 1 41.21 -28.89 34.31
N LYS A 2 40.57 -27.71 34.41
CA LYS A 2 39.11 -27.59 34.19
C LYS A 2 38.97 -26.45 33.16
N LEU A 3 38.96 -26.83 31.92
CA LEU A 3 38.95 -25.90 30.78
C LEU A 3 37.52 -25.82 30.22
N ASN A 4 36.95 -24.66 30.38
CA ASN A 4 36.10 -23.94 29.45
C ASN A 4 35.18 -24.76 28.50
N VAL A 5 34.05 -25.18 29.06
CA VAL A 5 32.90 -25.61 28.27
C VAL A 5 31.84 -24.50 28.14
N LEU A 6 32.12 -23.31 28.73
CA LEU A 6 31.14 -22.22 28.80
C LEU A 6 31.20 -21.23 27.61
N ALA A 7 32.09 -21.46 26.66
CA ALA A 7 32.28 -20.51 25.53
C ALA A 7 31.58 -20.93 24.23
N CYS A 8 30.92 -22.09 24.16
CA CYS A 8 30.31 -22.60 22.92
C CYS A 8 28.79 -22.44 22.80
N CYS A 9 28.10 -21.92 23.83
CA CYS A 9 26.65 -21.75 23.77
C CYS A 9 26.16 -20.34 23.43
N LEU A 10 27.07 -19.39 23.15
CA LEU A 10 26.67 -18.01 22.89
C LEU A 10 26.64 -17.60 21.42
N SER A 11 26.87 -18.51 20.47
CA SER A 11 26.94 -18.19 19.05
C SER A 11 25.78 -18.68 18.20
N LEU A 12 24.66 -19.08 18.81
CA LEU A 12 23.46 -19.57 18.12
C LEU A 12 22.21 -18.68 18.32
N LEU A 13 22.40 -17.43 18.75
CA LEU A 13 21.40 -16.41 18.51
C LEU A 13 21.53 -15.93 17.06
N GLY A 14 21.27 -16.85 16.13
CA GLY A 14 21.00 -16.49 14.75
C GLY A 14 19.83 -15.50 14.79
N THR A 15 20.11 -14.24 14.53
CA THR A 15 19.08 -13.28 14.15
C THR A 15 18.35 -13.89 12.97
N ALA A 16 17.16 -14.43 13.21
CA ALA A 16 16.20 -14.65 12.16
C ALA A 16 15.89 -13.25 11.62
N ALA A 17 16.67 -12.80 10.64
CA ALA A 17 16.28 -11.73 9.78
C ALA A 17 15.01 -12.26 9.09
N PHE A 18 13.85 -11.88 9.63
CA PHE A 18 12.62 -11.98 8.88
C PHE A 18 12.85 -11.09 7.66
N ALA A 19 13.26 -11.71 6.56
CA ALA A 19 13.20 -11.06 5.26
C ALA A 19 11.75 -10.62 5.13
N GLN A 20 11.51 -9.31 5.25
CA GLN A 20 10.19 -8.75 5.06
C GLN A 20 9.78 -9.15 3.65
N LYS A 21 8.87 -10.11 3.56
CA LYS A 21 8.37 -10.59 2.29
C LYS A 21 7.64 -9.41 1.66
N ASN A 22 8.07 -8.98 0.50
CA ASN A 22 7.40 -7.92 -0.24
C ASN A 22 6.12 -8.51 -0.84
N GLU A 23 5.04 -8.53 -0.04
CA GLU A 23 3.76 -9.15 -0.39
C GLU A 23 3.21 -8.60 -1.71
N TRP A 24 3.43 -7.33 -1.99
CA TRP A 24 3.00 -6.68 -3.22
C TRP A 24 3.69 -7.22 -4.50
N ARG A 25 4.75 -8.03 -4.36
CA ARG A 25 5.44 -8.73 -5.46
C ARG A 25 5.02 -10.19 -5.59
N ASP A 26 4.30 -10.73 -4.62
CA ASP A 26 3.91 -12.13 -4.60
C ASP A 26 2.48 -12.29 -5.16
N PRO A 27 2.29 -12.82 -6.37
CA PRO A 27 0.97 -12.97 -6.97
C PRO A 27 0.05 -13.94 -6.22
N ASN A 28 0.58 -14.70 -5.27
CA ASN A 28 -0.23 -15.57 -4.42
C ASN A 28 -0.78 -14.84 -3.18
N VAL A 29 -0.27 -13.64 -2.88
CA VAL A 29 -0.76 -12.80 -1.78
C VAL A 29 -1.75 -11.79 -2.36
N ASN A 30 -3.03 -12.11 -2.31
CA ASN A 30 -4.10 -11.26 -2.82
C ASN A 30 -4.85 -10.50 -1.73
N GLU A 31 -4.63 -10.85 -0.48
CA GLU A 31 -5.28 -10.19 0.66
C GLU A 31 -4.47 -10.35 1.95
N ILE A 32 -4.37 -9.26 2.72
CA ILE A 32 -3.83 -9.23 4.09
C ILE A 32 -4.75 -8.35 4.91
N ASN A 33 -5.20 -8.85 6.08
CA ASN A 33 -6.10 -8.11 6.97
C ASN A 33 -7.39 -7.61 6.30
N ARG A 34 -7.84 -8.30 5.27
CA ARG A 34 -9.07 -7.99 4.54
C ARG A 34 -10.26 -8.69 5.17
N ALA A 35 -11.32 -7.95 5.42
CA ALA A 35 -12.59 -8.55 5.86
C ALA A 35 -13.18 -9.42 4.73
N PRO A 36 -13.98 -10.46 5.09
CA PRO A 36 -14.70 -11.25 4.10
C PRO A 36 -15.55 -10.37 3.18
N MET A 37 -15.67 -10.78 1.94
CA MET A 37 -16.52 -10.07 0.98
C MET A 37 -18.00 -10.11 1.41
N HIS A 38 -18.67 -8.96 1.31
CA HIS A 38 -20.08 -8.80 1.60
C HIS A 38 -20.70 -7.82 0.61
N THR A 39 -22.02 -7.79 0.55
CA THR A 39 -22.76 -6.78 -0.23
C THR A 39 -22.53 -5.39 0.36
N ASN A 40 -22.60 -4.36 -0.49
CA ASN A 40 -22.55 -2.99 -0.03
C ASN A 40 -23.74 -2.68 0.88
N TYR A 41 -23.46 -2.05 2.00
CA TYR A 41 -24.46 -1.52 2.92
C TYR A 41 -23.96 -0.21 3.52
N PHE A 42 -24.88 0.58 4.07
CA PHE A 42 -24.54 1.76 4.84
C PHE A 42 -25.28 1.71 6.17
N ALA A 43 -24.56 1.88 7.26
CA ALA A 43 -25.13 1.90 8.61
C ALA A 43 -25.49 3.34 8.98
N TYR A 44 -26.80 3.62 9.11
CA TYR A 44 -27.29 4.88 9.61
C TYR A 44 -27.39 4.87 11.13
N GLU A 45 -27.51 6.06 11.74
CA GLU A 45 -27.61 6.24 13.19
C GLU A 45 -28.92 5.70 13.74
N ASP A 46 -30.00 5.83 12.95
CA ASP A 46 -31.35 5.43 13.32
C ASP A 46 -32.20 5.05 12.09
N GLU A 47 -33.38 4.49 12.34
CA GLU A 47 -34.32 4.05 11.31
C GLU A 47 -34.85 5.21 10.45
N ASN A 48 -35.10 6.38 11.05
CA ASN A 48 -35.60 7.53 10.29
C ASN A 48 -34.56 8.05 9.29
N SER A 49 -33.31 8.06 9.67
CA SER A 49 -32.21 8.42 8.80
C SER A 49 -32.03 7.39 7.67
N ALA A 50 -32.16 6.11 7.98
CA ALA A 50 -32.14 5.03 7.00
C ALA A 50 -33.28 5.13 5.98
N LEU A 51 -34.49 5.42 6.43
CA LEU A 51 -35.68 5.59 5.57
C LEU A 51 -35.54 6.79 4.61
N LYS A 52 -34.85 7.85 5.02
CA LYS A 52 -34.51 8.98 4.13
C LYS A 52 -33.54 8.63 3.02
N GLY A 53 -32.67 7.63 3.23
CA GLY A 53 -31.75 7.11 2.23
C GLY A 53 -30.63 8.07 1.81
N CYS A 54 -30.41 9.17 2.51
CA CYS A 54 -29.40 10.17 2.20
C CYS A 54 -28.17 9.95 3.09
N LYS A 55 -27.23 9.15 2.61
CA LYS A 55 -26.02 8.81 3.36
C LYS A 55 -25.12 10.02 3.64
N GLU A 56 -25.12 11.00 2.74
CA GLU A 56 -24.31 12.21 2.86
C GLU A 56 -24.70 13.10 4.04
N SER A 57 -25.94 12.94 4.54
CA SER A 57 -26.43 13.67 5.73
C SER A 57 -26.17 12.92 7.04
N SER A 58 -25.68 11.69 6.98
CA SER A 58 -25.36 10.87 8.15
C SER A 58 -24.03 11.27 8.76
N GLY A 59 -23.94 11.29 10.09
CA GLY A 59 -22.67 11.44 10.81
C GLY A 59 -21.71 10.26 10.63
N ASN A 60 -22.22 9.13 10.14
CA ASN A 60 -21.40 7.96 9.78
C ASN A 60 -20.79 8.06 8.37
N PHE A 61 -21.11 9.14 7.62
CA PHE A 61 -20.55 9.40 6.31
C PHE A 61 -19.41 10.42 6.37
N MET A 62 -18.30 10.07 5.77
CA MET A 62 -17.20 11.00 5.57
C MET A 62 -16.71 10.92 4.12
N THR A 63 -16.66 12.06 3.44
CA THR A 63 -16.03 12.14 2.13
C THR A 63 -14.52 12.22 2.27
N LEU A 64 -13.82 11.48 1.44
CA LEU A 64 -12.37 11.56 1.31
C LEU A 64 -11.94 12.48 0.15
N ASN A 65 -12.90 13.16 -0.50
CA ASN A 65 -12.59 14.12 -1.54
C ASN A 65 -11.92 15.36 -0.95
N GLY A 66 -10.99 15.94 -1.70
CA GLY A 66 -10.31 17.15 -1.26
C GLY A 66 -8.85 17.20 -1.68
N ASN A 67 -8.09 18.04 -1.02
CA ASN A 67 -6.64 18.15 -1.24
C ASN A 67 -5.93 17.22 -0.24
N TRP A 68 -5.14 16.29 -0.77
CA TRP A 68 -4.37 15.35 0.02
C TRP A 68 -2.89 15.65 -0.10
N LYS A 69 -2.15 15.39 0.95
CA LYS A 69 -0.69 15.36 0.89
C LYS A 69 -0.25 14.22 -0.02
N PHE A 70 0.67 14.51 -0.93
CA PHE A 70 1.12 13.59 -1.94
C PHE A 70 2.64 13.61 -2.09
N PHE A 71 3.23 12.45 -2.10
CA PHE A 71 4.65 12.27 -2.34
C PHE A 71 4.85 11.13 -3.33
N TRP A 72 5.33 11.49 -4.50
CA TRP A 72 5.55 10.53 -5.57
C TRP A 72 6.98 10.01 -5.57
N VAL A 73 7.16 8.72 -5.79
CA VAL A 73 8.47 8.07 -5.97
C VAL A 73 8.44 7.14 -7.16
N LYS A 74 9.60 6.99 -7.79
CA LYS A 74 9.75 6.22 -9.03
C LYS A 74 9.50 4.72 -8.83
N ASN A 75 9.75 4.19 -7.65
CA ASN A 75 9.42 2.83 -7.29
C ASN A 75 9.08 2.70 -5.81
N ALA A 76 8.38 1.64 -5.45
CA ALA A 76 7.87 1.43 -4.11
C ALA A 76 8.97 1.35 -3.02
N ASP A 77 10.17 0.92 -3.37
CA ASP A 77 11.27 0.77 -2.40
C ASP A 77 11.83 2.13 -1.96
N MET A 78 11.56 3.21 -2.71
CA MET A 78 11.98 4.57 -2.40
C MET A 78 11.00 5.34 -1.51
N ARG A 79 9.85 4.76 -1.18
CA ARG A 79 8.86 5.41 -0.32
C ARG A 79 9.41 5.62 1.09
N PRO A 80 9.03 6.71 1.79
CA PRO A 80 9.26 6.80 3.22
C PRO A 80 8.59 5.63 3.93
N THR A 81 9.32 4.90 4.76
CA THR A 81 8.80 3.72 5.47
C THR A 81 8.14 4.03 6.80
N ASP A 82 8.29 5.26 7.27
CA ASP A 82 7.81 5.77 8.55
C ASP A 82 6.68 6.79 8.43
N PHE A 83 6.11 6.95 7.22
CA PHE A 83 5.06 7.95 6.92
C PHE A 83 3.80 7.80 7.79
N TYR A 84 3.57 6.62 8.36
CA TYR A 84 2.42 6.33 9.23
C TYR A 84 2.60 6.85 10.66
N GLN A 85 3.77 7.35 11.02
CA GLN A 85 4.03 7.85 12.37
C GLN A 85 3.37 9.21 12.57
N VAL A 86 2.76 9.41 13.76
CA VAL A 86 2.02 10.64 14.09
C VAL A 86 2.89 11.90 14.01
N ASN A 87 4.19 11.78 14.28
CA ASN A 87 5.16 12.87 14.22
C ASN A 87 5.90 12.97 12.89
N PHE A 88 5.46 12.23 11.86
CA PHE A 88 6.06 12.30 10.53
C PHE A 88 5.92 13.71 9.95
N ASN A 89 7.00 14.22 9.37
CA ASN A 89 7.01 15.55 8.77
C ASN A 89 6.73 15.49 7.27
N ASP A 90 5.49 15.77 6.91
CA ASP A 90 5.00 15.81 5.51
C ASP A 90 4.98 17.22 4.91
N LYS A 91 5.60 18.23 5.56
CA LYS A 91 5.56 19.64 5.11
C LYS A 91 6.11 19.86 3.70
N GLY A 92 7.05 19.01 3.28
CA GLY A 92 7.64 19.06 1.94
C GLY A 92 6.85 18.29 0.88
N TRP A 93 5.74 17.67 1.25
CA TRP A 93 4.90 16.94 0.30
C TRP A 93 4.01 17.87 -0.50
N ASP A 94 3.76 17.52 -1.75
CA ASP A 94 2.84 18.24 -2.62
C ASP A 94 1.39 18.08 -2.16
N ASN A 95 0.49 18.81 -2.81
CA ASN A 95 -0.95 18.65 -2.63
C ASN A 95 -1.57 18.17 -3.94
N LEU A 96 -2.32 17.10 -3.86
CA LEU A 96 -3.05 16.53 -5.00
C LEU A 96 -4.55 16.53 -4.72
N LYS A 97 -5.33 16.94 -5.71
CA LYS A 97 -6.79 16.89 -5.61
C LYS A 97 -7.30 15.47 -5.77
N VAL A 98 -8.13 15.03 -4.83
CA VAL A 98 -8.78 13.71 -4.84
C VAL A 98 -10.30 13.90 -5.00
N PRO A 99 -10.96 13.17 -5.89
CA PRO A 99 -10.42 12.21 -6.85
C PRO A 99 -9.60 12.88 -7.96
N GLY A 100 -8.58 12.19 -8.43
CA GLY A 100 -7.70 12.66 -9.50
C GLY A 100 -6.70 11.59 -9.91
N LEU A 101 -6.06 11.81 -11.04
CA LEU A 101 -4.98 10.97 -11.54
C LEU A 101 -3.68 11.74 -11.40
N TRP A 102 -2.69 11.14 -10.80
CA TRP A 102 -1.40 11.81 -10.58
C TRP A 102 -0.65 12.06 -11.89
N GLU A 103 -0.81 11.19 -12.90
CA GLU A 103 -0.19 11.36 -14.21
C GLU A 103 -0.66 12.65 -14.90
N LEU A 104 -1.93 13.05 -14.70
CA LEU A 104 -2.47 14.31 -15.23
C LEU A 104 -1.93 15.53 -14.47
N ASN A 105 -1.27 15.32 -13.34
CA ASN A 105 -0.63 16.35 -12.53
C ASN A 105 0.90 16.36 -12.70
N GLY A 106 1.44 15.62 -13.67
CA GLY A 106 2.85 15.62 -14.02
C GLY A 106 3.70 14.61 -13.25
N TYR A 107 3.10 13.64 -12.58
CA TYR A 107 3.81 12.60 -11.85
C TYR A 107 3.78 11.28 -12.63
N GLY A 108 4.95 10.72 -12.90
CA GLY A 108 5.08 9.50 -13.69
C GLY A 108 4.67 9.67 -15.15
N ASP A 109 4.52 8.56 -15.84
CA ASP A 109 4.15 8.50 -17.25
C ASP A 109 2.76 7.87 -17.41
N PRO A 110 1.85 8.49 -18.19
CA PRO A 110 0.57 7.88 -18.48
C PRO A 110 0.76 6.65 -19.37
N ILE A 111 0.57 5.47 -18.80
CA ILE A 111 0.71 4.21 -19.51
C ILE A 111 -0.66 3.77 -19.99
N TYR A 112 -0.85 3.75 -21.33
CA TYR A 112 -2.03 3.20 -21.95
C TYR A 112 -1.73 1.81 -22.55
N VAL A 113 -2.41 0.79 -22.02
CA VAL A 113 -2.22 -0.58 -22.47
C VAL A 113 -3.58 -1.20 -22.81
N ASN A 114 -3.85 -1.37 -24.09
CA ASN A 114 -5.09 -1.97 -24.57
C ASN A 114 -4.95 -3.43 -25.07
N VAL A 115 -3.73 -3.94 -25.16
CA VAL A 115 -3.43 -5.27 -25.76
C VAL A 115 -2.51 -6.15 -24.92
N GLY A 116 -2.21 -5.83 -23.68
CA GLY A 116 -1.34 -6.63 -22.82
C GLY A 116 -0.95 -5.95 -21.55
N TYR A 117 -0.15 -6.62 -20.77
CA TYR A 117 0.38 -6.05 -19.53
C TYR A 117 1.46 -5.00 -19.81
N PRO A 118 1.57 -3.92 -19.00
CA PRO A 118 2.58 -2.88 -19.17
C PRO A 118 4.01 -3.42 -19.25
N TRP A 119 4.31 -4.46 -18.50
CA TRP A 119 5.64 -5.06 -18.40
C TRP A 119 5.81 -6.34 -19.21
N ARG A 120 4.95 -6.61 -20.17
CA ARG A 120 4.95 -7.87 -20.94
C ARG A 120 6.30 -8.22 -21.54
N SER A 121 7.05 -7.24 -22.01
CA SER A 121 8.38 -7.45 -22.60
C SER A 121 9.44 -7.90 -21.57
N GLN A 122 9.19 -7.69 -20.30
CA GLN A 122 10.10 -8.07 -19.22
C GLN A 122 9.90 -9.51 -18.75
N PHE A 123 8.77 -10.12 -19.11
CA PHE A 123 8.44 -11.51 -18.74
C PHE A 123 8.64 -12.45 -19.92
N LYS A 124 9.67 -13.27 -19.84
CA LYS A 124 9.91 -14.33 -20.85
C LYS A 124 9.19 -15.63 -20.50
N ASN A 125 9.04 -15.92 -19.20
CA ASN A 125 8.37 -17.12 -18.68
C ASN A 125 7.75 -16.79 -17.32
N ASN A 126 6.60 -17.37 -17.03
CA ASN A 126 5.86 -17.59 -15.79
C ASN A 126 6.25 -17.07 -14.43
N PRO A 127 5.26 -17.00 -13.60
CA PRO A 127 4.23 -16.01 -13.59
C PRO A 127 4.86 -14.64 -13.50
N PRO A 128 4.17 -13.59 -13.93
CA PRO A 128 4.75 -12.26 -13.91
C PRO A 128 5.08 -11.86 -12.48
N GLU A 129 6.33 -11.50 -12.24
CA GLU A 129 6.73 -10.78 -11.03
C GLU A 129 6.49 -9.30 -11.26
N VAL A 130 6.03 -8.60 -10.23
CA VAL A 130 5.90 -7.14 -10.29
C VAL A 130 7.30 -6.55 -10.33
N PRO A 131 7.71 -5.84 -11.40
CA PRO A 131 9.05 -5.30 -11.51
C PRO A 131 9.29 -4.20 -10.48
N THR A 132 10.55 -4.03 -10.09
CA THR A 132 10.98 -2.92 -9.22
C THR A 132 11.15 -1.62 -9.99
N GLU A 133 11.59 -1.74 -11.25
CA GLU A 133 11.79 -0.58 -12.11
C GLU A 133 10.49 -0.17 -12.81
N ASN A 134 10.27 1.13 -12.93
CA ASN A 134 9.07 1.72 -13.53
C ASN A 134 7.74 1.25 -12.88
N ASN A 135 7.79 0.88 -11.63
CA ASN A 135 6.63 0.61 -10.79
C ASN A 135 6.43 1.81 -9.85
N HIS A 136 5.84 2.84 -10.37
CA HIS A 136 5.65 4.12 -9.69
C HIS A 136 4.61 4.02 -8.56
N VAL A 137 4.81 4.73 -7.49
CA VAL A 137 3.89 4.88 -6.34
C VAL A 137 3.87 6.33 -5.85
#